data_0c1c8fbe540ef109aaca8d320bb134c2
#
_entry.id   0c1c8fbe540ef109aaca8d320bb134c2
#
_cell.length_a   1.000
_cell.length_b   1.000
_cell.length_c   1.000
_cell.angle_alpha   90.00
_cell.angle_beta   90.00
_cell.angle_gamma   90.00
#
_symmetry.space_group_name_H-M   'P 1'
#
loop_
_entity.id
_entity.type
_entity.pdbx_description
1 polymer ?
#
loop_
_entity_poly.entity_id
_entity_poly.type
_entity_poly.pdbx_seq_one_letter_code
_entity_poly.pdbx_strand_id
1 'polypeptide(L)'
;LKANDEVLEIGTGSGFITACLAHMARAVTSIDIHTDFLETAKAKLNTLDLNNVRFEQADALTYQPQQQFDAVLVTGAVAVVPEAFKHWLRPGGRLFVIQGLSPVQEALCLTRNGDLFDVESLLETDVAYLTGAQPESKFTL
;
A
#
# COMPACT_ATOMS: atom_id res chain seq x y z
N LEU A 1 3.80 -11.09 -7.81
CA LEU A 1 3.53 -10.11 -8.88
C LEU A 1 3.86 -10.68 -10.25
N LYS A 2 3.10 -10.29 -11.24
CA LYS A 2 3.30 -10.67 -12.63
C LYS A 2 3.77 -9.48 -13.46
N ALA A 3 4.47 -9.72 -14.54
CA ALA A 3 5.04 -8.68 -15.41
C ALA A 3 3.99 -7.71 -15.99
N ASN A 4 2.75 -8.15 -16.12
CA ASN A 4 1.65 -7.33 -16.65
C ASN A 4 0.83 -6.62 -15.56
N ASP A 5 1.17 -6.81 -14.30
CA ASP A 5 0.40 -6.24 -13.20
C ASP A 5 0.54 -4.71 -13.11
N GLU A 6 -0.55 -4.08 -12.77
CA GLU A 6 -0.57 -2.68 -12.34
C GLU A 6 -0.73 -2.66 -10.82
N VAL A 7 0.19 -1.96 -10.16
CA VAL A 7 0.35 -1.98 -8.70
C VAL A 7 0.15 -0.60 -8.12
N LEU A 8 -0.57 -0.54 -7.01
CA LEU A 8 -0.65 0.65 -6.17
C LEU A 8 0.17 0.43 -4.90
N GLU A 9 1.10 1.33 -4.64
CA GLU A 9 1.85 1.38 -3.38
C GLU A 9 1.36 2.52 -2.52
N ILE A 10 1.04 2.22 -1.28
CA ILE A 10 0.67 3.20 -0.26
C ILE A 10 1.86 3.38 0.68
N GLY A 11 2.46 4.55 0.65
CA GLY A 11 3.65 4.86 1.44
C GLY A 11 4.94 4.68 0.63
N THR A 12 5.27 5.68 -0.16
CA THR A 12 6.49 5.69 -0.99
C THR A 12 7.76 5.59 -0.13
N GLY A 13 7.80 6.33 0.98
CA GLY A 13 8.92 6.33 1.90
C GLY A 13 10.24 6.64 1.19
N SER A 14 11.24 5.76 1.38
CA SER A 14 12.55 5.90 0.76
C SER A 14 12.59 5.61 -0.75
N GLY A 15 11.54 4.98 -1.28
CA GLY A 15 11.48 4.54 -2.67
C GLY A 15 12.11 3.18 -2.94
N PHE A 16 12.64 2.49 -1.92
CA PHE A 16 13.25 1.16 -2.10
C PHE A 16 12.25 0.12 -2.58
N ILE A 17 11.11 0.02 -1.90
CA ILE A 17 10.05 -0.92 -2.29
C ILE A 17 9.46 -0.52 -3.64
N THR A 18 9.29 0.78 -3.88
CA THR A 18 8.83 1.31 -5.17
C THR A 18 9.72 0.82 -6.32
N ALA A 19 11.04 0.87 -6.15
CA ALA A 19 12.00 0.38 -7.14
C ALA A 19 11.85 -1.13 -7.37
N CYS A 20 11.69 -1.91 -6.30
CA CYS A 20 11.45 -3.36 -6.41
C CYS A 20 10.18 -3.66 -7.20
N LEU A 21 9.10 -2.95 -6.91
CA LEU A 21 7.82 -3.12 -7.62
C LEU A 21 7.95 -2.74 -9.10
N ALA A 22 8.68 -1.67 -9.39
CA ALA A 22 8.90 -1.22 -10.76
C ALA A 22 9.64 -2.25 -11.62
N HIS A 23 10.54 -3.04 -11.02
CA HIS A 23 11.22 -4.14 -11.72
C HIS A 23 10.30 -5.34 -12.00
N MET A 24 9.26 -5.53 -11.19
CA MET A 24 8.42 -6.73 -11.25
C MET A 24 7.10 -6.51 -11.96
N ALA A 25 6.62 -5.28 -12.05
CA ALA A 25 5.29 -4.95 -12.54
C ALA A 25 5.36 -4.13 -13.84
N ARG A 26 4.26 -4.08 -14.57
CA ARG A 26 4.15 -3.24 -15.76
C ARG A 26 4.15 -1.76 -15.41
N ALA A 27 3.40 -1.39 -14.40
CA ALA A 27 3.26 -0.01 -13.95
C ALA A 27 3.00 0.05 -12.45
N VAL A 28 3.55 1.06 -11.80
CA VAL A 28 3.37 1.31 -10.38
C VAL A 28 2.84 2.73 -10.18
N THR A 29 1.81 2.86 -9.39
CA THR A 29 1.39 4.14 -8.82
C THR A 29 1.79 4.13 -7.36
N SER A 30 2.60 5.08 -6.94
CA SER A 30 3.07 5.20 -5.55
C SER A 30 2.57 6.50 -4.96
N ILE A 31 1.86 6.41 -3.86
CA ILE A 31 1.34 7.59 -3.17
C ILE A 31 1.99 7.75 -1.80
N ASP A 32 2.15 8.99 -1.39
CA ASP A 32 2.60 9.36 -0.06
C ASP A 32 2.00 10.71 0.31
N ILE A 33 1.77 10.89 1.60
CA ILE A 33 1.27 12.16 2.12
C ILE A 33 2.38 13.23 2.16
N HIS A 34 3.65 12.79 2.19
CA HIS A 34 4.83 13.65 2.26
C HIS A 34 5.46 13.85 0.88
N THR A 35 5.41 15.09 0.38
CA THR A 35 5.97 15.45 -0.94
C THR A 35 7.48 15.27 -1.02
N ASP A 36 8.21 15.50 0.06
CA ASP A 36 9.66 15.34 0.09
C ASP A 36 10.08 13.88 -0.14
N PHE A 37 9.34 12.91 0.37
CA PHE A 37 9.58 11.50 0.08
C PHE A 37 9.35 11.18 -1.39
N LEU A 38 8.29 11.73 -1.99
CA LEU A 38 8.00 11.54 -3.40
C LEU A 38 9.11 12.10 -4.31
N GLU A 39 9.59 13.30 -4.01
CA GLU A 39 10.67 13.94 -4.77
C GLU A 39 11.97 13.16 -4.67
N THR A 40 12.35 12.71 -3.46
CA THR A 40 13.54 11.91 -3.24
C THR A 40 13.45 10.56 -3.97
N ALA A 41 12.34 9.88 -3.87
CA ALA A 41 12.12 8.60 -4.55
C ALA A 41 12.15 8.75 -6.06
N LYS A 42 11.51 9.78 -6.59
CA LYS A 42 11.50 10.08 -8.02
C LYS A 42 12.91 10.30 -8.55
N ALA A 43 13.75 11.04 -7.84
CA ALA A 43 15.13 11.26 -8.23
C ALA A 43 15.93 9.96 -8.24
N LYS A 44 15.77 9.09 -7.23
CA LYS A 44 16.40 7.77 -7.16
C LYS A 44 16.02 6.88 -8.33
N LEU A 45 14.73 6.80 -8.63
CA LEU A 45 14.25 5.95 -9.72
C LEU A 45 14.71 6.46 -11.08
N ASN A 46 14.83 7.76 -11.27
CA ASN A 46 15.38 8.34 -12.48
C ASN A 46 16.84 7.91 -12.69
N THR A 47 17.64 7.85 -11.63
CA THR A 47 19.05 7.39 -11.75
C THR A 47 19.15 5.90 -12.07
N LEU A 48 18.10 5.12 -11.79
CA LEU A 48 18.01 3.69 -12.10
C LEU A 48 17.33 3.40 -13.43
N ASP A 49 16.99 4.42 -14.21
CA ASP A 49 16.23 4.32 -15.45
C ASP A 49 14.86 3.61 -15.29
N LEU A 50 14.27 3.70 -14.12
CA LEU A 50 12.94 3.17 -13.86
C LEU A 50 11.91 4.26 -14.14
N ASN A 51 11.18 4.14 -15.25
CA ASN A 51 10.25 5.17 -15.73
C ASN A 51 8.79 4.69 -15.77
N ASN A 52 8.49 3.55 -15.18
CA ASN A 52 7.15 2.98 -15.12
C ASN A 52 6.43 3.26 -13.79
N VAL A 53 6.85 4.30 -13.09
CA VAL A 53 6.26 4.69 -11.80
C VAL A 53 5.65 6.08 -11.91
N ARG A 54 4.41 6.18 -11.45
CA ARG A 54 3.71 7.44 -11.26
C ARG A 54 3.68 7.75 -9.77
N PHE A 55 4.18 8.92 -9.39
CA PHE A 55 4.14 9.40 -8.02
C PHE A 55 3.01 10.41 -7.83
N GLU A 56 2.27 10.26 -6.73
CA GLU A 56 1.13 11.11 -6.42
C GLU A 56 1.13 11.46 -4.95
N GLN A 57 0.95 12.74 -4.62
CA GLN A 57 0.70 13.13 -3.24
C GLN A 57 -0.76 12.87 -2.91
N ALA A 58 -1.01 12.00 -1.95
CA ALA A 58 -2.36 11.68 -1.50
C ALA A 58 -2.34 11.09 -0.09
N ASP A 59 -3.45 11.29 0.61
CA ASP A 59 -3.76 10.58 1.85
C ASP A 59 -4.52 9.30 1.48
N ALA A 60 -3.98 8.15 1.85
CA ALA A 60 -4.59 6.86 1.54
C ALA A 60 -6.02 6.73 2.07
N LEU A 61 -6.33 7.38 3.19
CA LEU A 61 -7.64 7.28 3.83
C LEU A 61 -8.74 8.02 3.07
N THR A 62 -8.36 8.95 2.19
CA THR A 62 -9.29 9.72 1.35
C THR A 62 -9.04 9.54 -0.13
N TYR A 63 -8.06 8.70 -0.50
CA TYR A 63 -7.66 8.50 -1.88
C TYR A 63 -8.76 7.79 -2.69
N GLN A 64 -9.06 8.34 -3.85
CA GLN A 64 -10.03 7.77 -4.80
C GLN A 64 -9.35 7.60 -6.16
N PRO A 65 -8.69 6.48 -6.41
CA PRO A 65 -8.06 6.22 -7.69
C PRO A 65 -9.11 6.06 -8.79
N GLN A 66 -8.73 6.44 -10.00
CA GLN A 66 -9.62 6.34 -11.17
C GLN A 66 -9.60 4.94 -11.81
N GLN A 67 -8.80 4.04 -11.30
CA GLN A 67 -8.68 2.67 -11.79
C GLN A 67 -8.58 1.69 -10.65
N GLN A 68 -8.79 0.42 -10.94
CA GLN A 68 -8.47 -0.68 -10.03
C GLN A 68 -7.09 -1.22 -10.35
N PHE A 69 -6.52 -1.99 -9.41
CA PHE A 69 -5.17 -2.52 -9.49
C PHE A 69 -5.15 -4.04 -9.33
N ASP A 70 -4.15 -4.68 -9.92
CA ASP A 70 -3.92 -6.12 -9.75
C ASP A 70 -3.33 -6.43 -8.38
N ALA A 71 -2.59 -5.49 -7.81
CA ALA A 71 -2.04 -5.60 -6.48
C ALA A 71 -1.99 -4.24 -5.80
N VAL A 72 -2.24 -4.23 -4.50
CA VAL A 72 -2.10 -3.05 -3.64
C VAL A 72 -1.19 -3.43 -2.48
N LEU A 73 -0.14 -2.66 -2.27
CA LEU A 73 0.82 -2.86 -1.19
C LEU A 73 0.79 -1.67 -0.25
N VAL A 74 0.42 -1.91 0.99
CA VAL A 74 0.38 -0.90 2.04
C VAL A 74 1.58 -1.09 2.95
N THR A 75 2.49 -0.11 2.97
CA THR A 75 3.79 -0.24 3.65
C THR A 75 3.76 0.19 5.11
N GLY A 76 2.71 0.85 5.56
CA GLY A 76 2.48 1.15 6.98
C GLY A 76 1.35 0.31 7.54
N ALA A 77 1.21 0.28 8.86
CA ALA A 77 0.14 -0.46 9.51
C ALA A 77 -1.16 0.35 9.55
N VAL A 78 -2.27 -0.36 9.63
CA VAL A 78 -3.59 0.18 9.91
C VAL A 78 -4.17 -0.54 11.12
N ALA A 79 -4.93 0.16 11.95
CA ALA A 79 -5.61 -0.50 13.07
C ALA A 79 -6.69 -1.45 12.55
N VAL A 80 -7.44 -1.02 11.56
CA VAL A 80 -8.45 -1.80 10.83
C VAL A 80 -8.32 -1.48 9.34
N VAL A 81 -8.37 -2.50 8.49
CA VAL A 81 -8.30 -2.31 7.04
C VAL A 81 -9.51 -1.50 6.57
N PRO A 82 -9.30 -0.31 5.98
CA PRO A 82 -10.40 0.45 5.40
C PRO A 82 -11.08 -0.33 4.26
N GLU A 83 -12.39 -0.31 4.22
CA GLU A 83 -13.15 -0.97 3.14
C GLU A 83 -12.77 -0.45 1.75
N ALA A 84 -12.44 0.84 1.64
CA ALA A 84 -12.00 1.43 0.37
C ALA A 84 -10.79 0.70 -0.24
N PHE A 85 -9.86 0.20 0.58
CA PHE A 85 -8.68 -0.51 0.08
C PHE A 85 -9.05 -1.76 -0.71
N LYS A 86 -10.10 -2.46 -0.29
CA LYS A 86 -10.59 -3.66 -0.97
C LYS A 86 -11.18 -3.35 -2.34
N HIS A 87 -11.83 -2.19 -2.46
CA HIS A 87 -12.43 -1.76 -3.73
C HIS A 87 -11.42 -1.31 -4.77
N TRP A 88 -10.17 -1.08 -4.38
CA TRP A 88 -9.09 -0.76 -5.31
C TRP A 88 -8.60 -1.98 -6.10
N LEU A 89 -8.99 -3.18 -5.68
CA LEU A 89 -8.56 -4.43 -6.31
C LEU A 89 -9.44 -4.81 -7.50
N ARG A 90 -8.80 -5.21 -8.59
CA ARG A 90 -9.46 -5.94 -9.67
C ARG A 90 -9.90 -7.32 -9.18
N PRO A 91 -10.86 -7.98 -9.84
CA PRO A 91 -11.15 -9.39 -9.56
C PRO A 91 -9.87 -10.23 -9.61
N GLY A 92 -9.62 -11.04 -8.59
CA GLY A 92 -8.40 -11.80 -8.45
C GLY A 92 -7.20 -11.02 -7.94
N GLY A 93 -7.35 -9.70 -7.73
CA GLY A 93 -6.29 -8.85 -7.19
C GLY A 93 -6.00 -9.14 -5.72
N ARG A 94 -4.80 -8.75 -5.28
CA ARG A 94 -4.33 -9.01 -3.92
C ARG A 94 -3.93 -7.72 -3.21
N LEU A 95 -4.33 -7.63 -1.95
CA LEU A 95 -3.95 -6.54 -1.05
C LEU A 95 -3.02 -7.11 0.03
N PHE A 96 -1.82 -6.56 0.11
CA PHE A 96 -0.92 -6.78 1.23
C PHE A 96 -1.06 -5.62 2.21
N VAL A 97 -1.35 -5.92 3.47
CA VAL A 97 -1.55 -4.89 4.51
C VAL A 97 -1.16 -5.44 5.87
N ILE A 98 -0.70 -4.55 6.74
CA ILE A 98 -0.41 -4.87 8.14
C ILE A 98 -1.51 -4.27 9.00
N GLN A 99 -2.19 -5.11 9.78
CA GLN A 99 -3.34 -4.72 10.59
C GLN A 99 -3.16 -5.12 12.02
N GLY A 100 -3.68 -4.32 12.92
CA GLY A 100 -3.79 -4.68 14.32
C GLY A 100 -3.32 -3.60 15.27
N LEU A 101 -3.31 -3.95 16.54
CA LEU A 101 -2.94 -3.07 17.64
C LEU A 101 -1.51 -3.38 18.06
N SER A 102 -0.62 -2.39 17.95
CA SER A 102 0.75 -2.50 18.46
C SER A 102 0.72 -2.92 19.95
N PRO A 103 1.60 -3.81 20.40
CA PRO A 103 2.80 -4.34 19.71
C PRO A 103 2.54 -5.60 18.85
N VAL A 104 1.31 -6.06 18.74
CA VAL A 104 1.00 -7.29 18.00
C VAL A 104 0.13 -6.92 16.79
N GLN A 105 0.76 -6.94 15.62
CA GLN A 105 0.10 -6.71 14.33
C GLN A 105 0.30 -7.93 13.45
N GLU A 106 -0.56 -8.09 12.44
CA GLU A 106 -0.45 -9.17 11.48
C GLU A 106 -0.28 -8.63 10.06
N ALA A 107 0.68 -9.19 9.34
CA ALA A 107 0.77 -8.99 7.89
C ALA A 107 -0.24 -9.92 7.23
N LEU A 108 -1.14 -9.33 6.45
CA LEU A 108 -2.25 -10.04 5.79
C LEU A 108 -2.12 -9.92 4.28
N CYS A 109 -2.52 -10.98 3.59
CA CYS A 109 -2.77 -10.94 2.16
C CYS A 109 -4.27 -11.20 1.93
N LEU A 110 -4.98 -10.24 1.35
CA LEU A 110 -6.37 -10.37 0.98
C LEU A 110 -6.46 -10.57 -0.53
N THR A 111 -7.13 -11.62 -0.96
CA THR A 111 -7.37 -11.89 -2.38
C THR A 111 -8.85 -11.68 -2.68
N ARG A 112 -9.13 -10.85 -3.68
CA ARG A 112 -10.50 -10.61 -4.12
C ARG A 112 -11.00 -11.80 -4.94
N ASN A 113 -12.10 -12.38 -4.48
CA ASN A 113 -12.77 -13.51 -5.14
C ASN A 113 -14.26 -13.14 -5.33
N GLY A 114 -14.58 -12.48 -6.44
CA GLY A 114 -15.91 -11.90 -6.66
C GLY A 114 -16.19 -10.77 -5.66
N ASP A 115 -17.24 -10.91 -4.87
CA ASP A 115 -17.60 -9.96 -3.80
C ASP A 115 -17.02 -10.35 -2.44
N LEU A 116 -16.30 -11.48 -2.38
CA LEU A 116 -15.68 -12.00 -1.17
C LEU A 116 -14.18 -11.76 -1.20
N PHE A 117 -13.57 -11.79 -0.01
CA PHE A 117 -12.14 -11.65 0.16
C PHE A 117 -11.61 -12.82 0.98
N ASP A 118 -10.66 -13.55 0.41
CA ASP A 118 -9.91 -14.58 1.12
C ASP A 118 -8.77 -13.90 1.87
N VAL A 119 -8.64 -14.16 3.16
CA VAL A 119 -7.65 -13.54 4.02
C VAL A 119 -6.65 -14.59 4.47
N GLU A 120 -5.37 -14.34 4.21
CA GLU A 120 -4.27 -15.16 4.69
C GLU A 120 -3.39 -14.35 5.63
N SER A 121 -3.17 -14.85 6.84
CA SER A 121 -2.23 -14.27 7.78
C SER A 121 -0.83 -14.80 7.48
N LEU A 122 0.11 -13.91 7.20
CA LEU A 122 1.47 -14.27 6.78
C LEU A 122 2.43 -14.37 7.95
N LEU A 123 2.42 -13.37 8.84
CA LEU A 123 3.30 -13.33 10.01
C LEU A 123 2.83 -12.25 11.00
N GLU A 124 3.29 -12.35 12.23
CA GLU A 124 3.16 -11.28 13.21
C GLU A 124 4.29 -10.27 13.05
N THR A 125 3.99 -9.00 13.27
CA THR A 125 4.96 -7.92 13.15
C THR A 125 4.56 -6.73 14.03
N ASP A 126 5.36 -5.69 14.05
CA ASP A 126 5.05 -4.43 14.69
C ASP A 126 5.74 -3.30 13.90
N VAL A 127 4.97 -2.51 13.19
CA VAL A 127 5.46 -1.40 12.38
C VAL A 127 4.65 -0.13 12.64
N ALA A 128 5.20 1.01 12.25
CA ALA A 128 4.51 2.28 12.39
C ALA A 128 3.22 2.31 11.58
N TYR A 129 2.19 2.94 12.15
CA TYR A 129 0.93 3.16 11.44
C TYR A 129 1.08 4.17 10.30
N LEU A 130 0.26 3.99 9.26
CA LEU A 130 0.00 5.06 8.32
C LEU A 130 -0.55 6.27 9.09
N THR A 131 -0.20 7.47 8.65
CA THR A 131 -0.71 8.70 9.25
C THR A 131 -2.23 8.69 9.23
N GLY A 132 -2.84 8.84 10.40
CA GLY A 132 -4.29 8.83 10.58
C GLY A 132 -4.93 7.46 10.71
N ALA A 133 -4.18 6.36 10.53
CA ALA A 133 -4.71 4.99 10.59
C ALA A 133 -4.45 4.28 11.92
N GLN A 134 -3.88 4.97 12.90
CA GLN A 134 -3.66 4.45 14.24
C GLN A 134 -5.01 4.23 14.99
N PRO A 135 -5.01 3.39 16.04
CA PRO A 135 -6.20 3.19 16.84
C PRO A 135 -6.69 4.49 17.47
N GLU A 136 -8.00 4.61 17.64
CA GLU A 136 -8.58 5.72 18.41
C GLU A 136 -8.08 5.68 19.85
N SER A 137 -7.70 6.85 20.37
CA SER A 137 -7.34 6.99 21.76
C SER A 137 -8.61 6.88 22.62
N LYS A 138 -8.64 5.87 23.49
CA LYS A 138 -9.70 5.77 24.50
C LYS A 138 -9.18 6.42 25.77
N PHE A 139 -9.70 7.59 26.08
CA PHE A 139 -9.48 8.21 27.38
C PHE A 139 -10.52 7.66 28.35
N THR A 140 -10.04 6.94 29.34
CA THR A 140 -10.80 6.68 30.56
C THR A 140 -10.22 7.56 31.66
N LEU A 141 -11.01 8.44 32.14
CA LEU A 141 -10.71 9.18 33.36
C LEU A 141 -11.06 8.35 34.57
#